data_13e5a8ec48879d950fb9edb636adaa09
#
_entry.id   13e5a8ec48879d950fb9edb636adaa09
#
_cell.length_a   1.000
_cell.length_b   1.000
_cell.length_c   1.000
_cell.angle_alpha   90.00
_cell.angle_beta   90.00
_cell.angle_gamma   90.00
#
_symmetry.space_group_name_H-M   'P 1'
#
loop_
_entity.id
_entity.type
_entity.pdbx_description
1 polymer ?
#
loop_
_entity_poly.entity_id
_entity_poly.type
_entity_poly.pdbx_seq_one_letter_code
_entity_poly.pdbx_strand_id
1 'polypeptide(L)'
;MVKPTRINIGYFLLYLFIQYSFGIDDTHTWTSIGFEKNLPHSLSLEFEQELRIKDRLSTFSQTISEVSLSYKVIDGLNISIPYRYAVFDDKIKQRLSLGASYKYKFNPISLKYRTKLQRSFEKEKTHEYLIRNKLIIEYKLSKKIKPFFSGELFHQFNTNNNQLDEYRVSFGMAVDLPRKSSIKIFYIFKNEDLTKTNPDKINVFGLSYTFKL
;
A
#
# COMPACT_ATOMS: atom_id res chain seq x y z
N MET A 1 -38.33 -32.62 -3.93
CA MET A 1 -37.74 -31.54 -3.09
C MET A 1 -36.26 -31.45 -3.41
N VAL A 2 -35.84 -30.52 -4.27
CA VAL A 2 -34.44 -30.39 -4.71
C VAL A 2 -33.71 -29.55 -3.66
N LYS A 3 -32.68 -30.15 -3.00
CA LYS A 3 -31.83 -29.43 -2.05
C LYS A 3 -31.04 -28.34 -2.83
N PRO A 4 -31.04 -27.07 -2.38
CA PRO A 4 -30.21 -26.07 -3.00
C PRO A 4 -28.73 -26.43 -2.79
N THR A 5 -28.00 -26.61 -3.88
CA THR A 5 -26.56 -26.76 -3.88
C THR A 5 -25.94 -25.49 -3.28
N ARG A 6 -25.37 -25.60 -2.08
CA ARG A 6 -24.57 -24.52 -1.50
C ARG A 6 -23.34 -24.35 -2.38
N ILE A 7 -23.35 -23.37 -3.27
CA ILE A 7 -22.17 -22.92 -4.00
C ILE A 7 -21.17 -22.48 -2.93
N ASN A 8 -20.07 -23.21 -2.84
CA ASN A 8 -19.04 -22.93 -1.86
C ASN A 8 -18.34 -21.62 -2.30
N ILE A 9 -18.59 -20.54 -1.56
CA ILE A 9 -18.06 -19.19 -1.83
C ILE A 9 -16.54 -19.24 -2.11
N GLY A 10 -15.83 -20.20 -1.51
CA GLY A 10 -14.41 -20.44 -1.76
C GLY A 10 -14.10 -20.82 -3.20
N TYR A 11 -14.89 -21.68 -3.85
CA TYR A 11 -14.70 -22.03 -5.25
C TYR A 11 -15.05 -20.89 -6.21
N PHE A 12 -16.05 -20.09 -5.88
CA PHE A 12 -16.41 -18.90 -6.66
C PHE A 12 -15.30 -17.85 -6.60
N LEU A 13 -14.72 -17.61 -5.44
CA LEU A 13 -13.56 -16.72 -5.28
C LEU A 13 -12.33 -17.26 -5.99
N LEU A 14 -12.07 -18.58 -5.92
CA LEU A 14 -10.96 -19.21 -6.62
C LEU A 14 -11.13 -19.11 -8.15
N TYR A 15 -12.35 -19.30 -8.66
CA TYR A 15 -12.66 -19.14 -10.08
C TYR A 15 -12.46 -17.72 -10.59
N LEU A 16 -12.88 -16.71 -9.80
CA LEU A 16 -12.59 -15.30 -10.10
C LEU A 16 -11.08 -15.04 -10.13
N PHE A 17 -10.31 -15.62 -9.21
CA PHE A 17 -8.85 -15.49 -9.18
C PHE A 17 -8.19 -16.05 -10.45
N ILE A 18 -8.63 -17.20 -10.94
CA ILE A 18 -8.08 -17.87 -12.14
C ILE A 18 -8.37 -17.02 -13.39
N GLN A 19 -9.54 -16.43 -13.51
CA GLN A 19 -9.93 -15.60 -14.68
C GLN A 19 -9.09 -14.31 -14.79
N TYR A 20 -8.70 -13.71 -13.66
CA TYR A 20 -7.86 -12.50 -13.64
C TYR A 20 -6.37 -12.76 -13.91
N SER A 21 -5.93 -14.03 -13.94
CA SER A 21 -4.54 -14.39 -14.25
C SER A 21 -4.16 -14.27 -15.74
N PHE A 22 -5.13 -14.09 -16.62
CA PHE A 22 -4.91 -13.91 -18.06
C PHE A 22 -4.80 -12.41 -18.38
N GLY A 23 -3.59 -11.98 -18.76
CA GLY A 23 -3.31 -10.59 -19.16
C GLY A 23 -2.50 -9.80 -18.13
N ILE A 24 -1.68 -10.48 -17.34
CA ILE A 24 -0.73 -9.88 -16.40
C ILE A 24 0.63 -9.79 -17.08
N ASP A 25 1.20 -8.60 -17.07
CA ASP A 25 2.48 -8.33 -17.72
C ASP A 25 3.64 -8.77 -16.82
N ASP A 26 3.52 -8.56 -15.49
CA ASP A 26 4.58 -8.93 -14.55
C ASP A 26 4.07 -9.31 -13.15
N THR A 27 4.94 -10.01 -12.38
CA THR A 27 4.71 -10.38 -10.98
C THR A 27 5.86 -9.90 -10.11
N HIS A 28 5.53 -9.10 -9.10
CA HIS A 28 6.47 -8.52 -8.15
C HIS A 28 6.33 -9.12 -6.76
N THR A 29 7.40 -9.03 -5.97
CA THR A 29 7.34 -9.27 -4.52
C THR A 29 7.84 -8.04 -3.77
N TRP A 30 7.08 -7.64 -2.74
CA TRP A 30 7.43 -6.56 -1.82
C TRP A 30 7.54 -7.10 -0.41
N THR A 31 8.73 -6.97 0.18
CA THR A 31 8.97 -7.36 1.57
C THR A 31 9.43 -6.16 2.37
N SER A 32 8.88 -5.96 3.57
CA SER A 32 9.30 -4.85 4.41
C SER A 32 9.42 -5.22 5.88
N ILE A 33 10.30 -4.49 6.56
CA ILE A 33 10.42 -4.46 8.01
C ILE A 33 10.25 -3.02 8.49
N GLY A 34 9.41 -2.82 9.49
CA GLY A 34 9.10 -1.51 10.04
C GLY A 34 9.29 -1.45 11.55
N PHE A 35 9.62 -0.27 12.04
CA PHE A 35 9.70 0.08 13.46
C PHE A 35 8.83 1.30 13.70
N GLU A 36 7.97 1.23 14.71
CA GLU A 36 7.08 2.34 15.12
C GLU A 36 7.38 2.67 16.59
N LYS A 37 7.56 3.94 16.88
CA LYS A 37 7.73 4.45 18.25
C LYS A 37 6.80 5.60 18.53
N ASN A 38 5.98 5.45 19.57
CA ASN A 38 5.20 6.57 20.09
C ASN A 38 6.10 7.51 20.88
N LEU A 39 5.98 8.79 20.56
CA LEU A 39 6.71 9.87 21.22
C LEU A 39 5.73 10.71 22.08
N PRO A 40 6.25 11.54 23.02
CA PRO A 40 5.41 12.51 23.73
C PRO A 40 4.63 13.44 22.78
N HIS A 41 3.60 14.12 23.30
CA HIS A 41 2.79 15.10 22.57
C HIS A 41 2.08 14.57 21.32
N SER A 42 1.55 13.33 21.40
CA SER A 42 0.80 12.70 20.29
C SER A 42 1.59 12.52 19.00
N LEU A 43 2.91 12.51 19.07
CA LEU A 43 3.80 12.24 17.97
C LEU A 43 4.07 10.73 17.84
N SER A 44 4.34 10.26 16.63
CA SER A 44 4.89 8.92 16.36
C SER A 44 5.94 9.00 15.27
N LEU A 45 7.00 8.22 15.43
CA LEU A 45 8.08 8.05 14.46
C LEU A 45 8.00 6.63 13.90
N GLU A 46 8.00 6.52 12.58
CA GLU A 46 8.02 5.26 11.86
C GLU A 46 9.25 5.21 10.97
N PHE A 47 9.91 4.05 10.94
CA PHE A 47 10.96 3.71 9.99
C PHE A 47 10.54 2.43 9.28
N GLU A 48 10.64 2.40 7.96
CA GLU A 48 10.36 1.22 7.14
C GLU A 48 11.49 1.01 6.13
N GLN A 49 11.97 -0.24 6.05
CA GLN A 49 12.87 -0.72 5.01
C GLN A 49 12.11 -1.71 4.15
N GLU A 50 12.02 -1.46 2.84
CA GLU A 50 11.31 -2.30 1.89
C GLU A 50 12.24 -2.74 0.76
N LEU A 51 12.14 -4.02 0.37
CA LEU A 51 12.78 -4.61 -0.79
C LEU A 51 11.73 -4.99 -1.81
N ARG A 52 11.96 -4.63 -3.07
CA ARG A 52 11.11 -5.01 -4.21
C ARG A 52 11.88 -5.80 -5.24
N ILE A 53 11.27 -6.89 -5.69
CA ILE A 53 11.75 -7.77 -6.74
C ILE A 53 10.69 -7.78 -7.84
N LYS A 54 11.10 -7.76 -9.10
CA LYS A 54 10.26 -7.76 -10.31
C LYS A 54 10.59 -8.95 -11.22
N ASP A 55 10.05 -8.95 -12.44
CA ASP A 55 10.33 -9.93 -13.50
C ASP A 55 10.12 -11.37 -13.01
N ARG A 56 8.90 -11.66 -12.50
CA ARG A 56 8.54 -12.97 -11.94
C ARG A 56 9.48 -13.41 -10.82
N LEU A 57 9.87 -12.47 -9.97
CA LEU A 57 10.72 -12.66 -8.78
C LEU A 57 12.20 -12.96 -9.09
N SER A 58 12.69 -12.59 -10.25
CA SER A 58 14.07 -12.89 -10.66
C SER A 58 15.01 -11.69 -10.61
N THR A 59 14.47 -10.46 -10.70
CA THR A 59 15.27 -9.25 -10.87
C THR A 59 15.03 -8.27 -9.72
N PHE A 60 16.09 -7.72 -9.16
CA PHE A 60 16.00 -6.61 -8.21
C PHE A 60 15.29 -5.42 -8.87
N SER A 61 14.37 -4.80 -8.15
CA SER A 61 13.68 -3.60 -8.62
C SER A 61 14.18 -2.37 -7.90
N GLN A 62 14.08 -2.38 -6.58
CA GLN A 62 14.54 -1.28 -5.72
C GLN A 62 14.56 -1.68 -4.25
N THR A 63 15.37 -0.97 -3.49
CA THR A 63 15.27 -0.92 -2.02
C THR A 63 14.81 0.46 -1.59
N ILE A 64 13.97 0.52 -0.56
CA ILE A 64 13.34 1.76 -0.11
C ILE A 64 13.52 1.89 1.40
N SER A 65 14.07 3.02 1.83
CA SER A 65 14.04 3.44 3.23
C SER A 65 13.06 4.60 3.37
N GLU A 66 12.09 4.48 4.27
CA GLU A 66 11.13 5.55 4.56
C GLU A 66 11.16 5.89 6.06
N VAL A 67 11.28 7.17 6.38
CA VAL A 67 11.10 7.71 7.73
C VAL A 67 9.85 8.58 7.71
N SER A 68 8.97 8.41 8.68
CA SER A 68 7.74 9.19 8.77
C SER A 68 7.53 9.72 10.18
N LEU A 69 7.38 11.03 10.31
CA LEU A 69 6.91 11.66 11.54
C LEU A 69 5.41 11.92 11.40
N SER A 70 4.63 11.43 12.37
CA SER A 70 3.17 11.61 12.38
C SER A 70 2.74 12.32 13.66
N TYR A 71 1.69 13.14 13.54
CA TYR A 71 1.04 13.85 14.64
C TYR A 71 -0.45 13.51 14.69
N LYS A 72 -0.93 13.03 15.83
CA LYS A 72 -2.34 12.76 16.06
C LYS A 72 -3.03 14.06 16.46
N VAL A 73 -3.84 14.63 15.55
CA VAL A 73 -4.56 15.89 15.75
C VAL A 73 -5.75 15.71 16.68
N ILE A 74 -6.60 14.72 16.37
CA ILE A 74 -7.75 14.27 17.16
C ILE A 74 -7.88 12.76 17.00
N ASP A 75 -8.83 12.13 17.69
CA ASP A 75 -9.10 10.71 17.50
C ASP A 75 -9.49 10.40 16.05
N GLY A 76 -8.74 9.47 15.46
CA GLY A 76 -8.88 9.08 14.07
C GLY A 76 -8.12 9.94 13.07
N LEU A 77 -7.83 11.21 13.32
CA LEU A 77 -7.14 12.11 12.39
C LEU A 77 -5.65 12.23 12.70
N ASN A 78 -4.82 11.86 11.72
CA ASN A 78 -3.37 11.99 11.79
C ASN A 78 -2.85 12.76 10.58
N ILE A 79 -1.85 13.61 10.80
CA ILE A 79 -1.05 14.26 9.76
C ILE A 79 0.35 13.65 9.81
N SER A 80 0.99 13.46 8.67
CA SER A 80 2.32 12.83 8.58
C SER A 80 3.21 13.50 7.54
N ILE A 81 4.52 13.45 7.77
CA ILE A 81 5.54 13.94 6.84
C ILE A 81 6.50 12.77 6.58
N PRO A 82 6.18 11.87 5.62
CA PRO A 82 7.09 10.82 5.20
C PRO A 82 8.17 11.36 4.25
N TYR A 83 9.42 10.93 4.50
CA TYR A 83 10.53 11.07 3.58
C TYR A 83 10.99 9.69 3.14
N ARG A 84 11.09 9.49 1.82
CA ARG A 84 11.46 8.22 1.20
C ARG A 84 12.73 8.38 0.38
N TYR A 85 13.65 7.45 0.57
CA TYR A 85 14.86 7.27 -0.21
C TYR A 85 14.80 5.91 -0.89
N ALA A 86 14.75 5.89 -2.22
CA ALA A 86 14.65 4.69 -3.03
C ALA A 86 15.87 4.55 -3.92
N VAL A 87 16.52 3.40 -3.85
CA VAL A 87 17.68 3.02 -4.66
C VAL A 87 17.23 1.96 -5.67
N PHE A 88 17.38 2.26 -6.93
CA PHE A 88 17.21 1.38 -8.08
C PHE A 88 18.59 0.94 -8.58
N ASP A 89 18.66 0.05 -9.55
CA ASP A 89 19.93 -0.37 -10.14
C ASP A 89 20.68 0.79 -10.83
N ASP A 90 19.91 1.70 -11.45
CA ASP A 90 20.45 2.76 -12.31
C ASP A 90 20.30 4.18 -11.74
N LYS A 91 19.52 4.34 -10.66
CA LYS A 91 19.18 5.67 -10.15
C LYS A 91 18.78 5.69 -8.68
N ILE A 92 18.75 6.89 -8.12
CA ILE A 92 18.23 7.18 -6.79
C ILE A 92 17.06 8.15 -6.94
N LYS A 93 15.94 7.84 -6.30
CA LYS A 93 14.77 8.69 -6.25
C LYS A 93 14.42 9.02 -4.79
N GLN A 94 14.38 10.30 -4.49
CA GLN A 94 13.96 10.80 -3.19
C GLN A 94 12.53 11.30 -3.29
N ARG A 95 11.76 11.23 -2.19
CA ARG A 95 10.38 11.70 -2.15
C ARG A 95 10.04 12.27 -0.79
N LEU A 96 9.65 13.52 -0.78
CA LEU A 96 9.04 14.16 0.38
C LEU A 96 7.52 14.16 0.22
N SER A 97 6.79 13.90 1.31
CA SER A 97 5.34 13.86 1.27
C SER A 97 4.73 14.60 2.45
N LEU A 98 3.52 15.13 2.24
CA LEU A 98 2.62 15.57 3.30
C LEU A 98 1.38 14.69 3.25
N GLY A 99 1.05 14.04 4.34
CA GLY A 99 -0.06 13.09 4.41
C GLY A 99 -1.09 13.49 5.46
N ALA A 100 -2.36 13.20 5.18
CA ALA A 100 -3.44 13.22 6.15
C ALA A 100 -4.19 11.90 6.09
N SER A 101 -4.62 11.38 7.23
CA SER A 101 -5.44 10.17 7.27
C SER A 101 -6.49 10.27 8.37
N TYR A 102 -7.70 9.80 8.04
CA TYR A 102 -8.79 9.68 9.00
C TYR A 102 -9.25 8.24 9.10
N LYS A 103 -9.33 7.71 10.34
CA LYS A 103 -9.81 6.36 10.62
C LYS A 103 -11.11 6.44 11.44
N TYR A 104 -12.19 5.98 10.84
CA TYR A 104 -13.49 5.81 11.48
C TYR A 104 -13.69 4.35 11.87
N LYS A 105 -14.07 4.09 13.13
CA LYS A 105 -14.28 2.74 13.67
C LYS A 105 -15.75 2.53 14.01
N PHE A 106 -16.36 1.54 13.40
CA PHE A 106 -17.70 1.04 13.73
C PHE A 106 -17.62 -0.50 13.81
N ASN A 107 -17.33 -0.98 15.00
CA ASN A 107 -17.03 -2.40 15.27
C ASN A 107 -18.10 -3.34 14.67
N PRO A 108 -17.72 -4.40 13.89
CA PRO A 108 -16.37 -4.94 13.69
C PRO A 108 -15.57 -4.33 12.53
N ILE A 109 -16.11 -3.33 11.83
CA ILE A 109 -15.48 -2.71 10.66
C ILE A 109 -14.75 -1.43 11.06
N SER A 110 -13.68 -1.10 10.34
CA SER A 110 -13.09 0.24 10.35
C SER A 110 -12.78 0.72 8.93
N LEU A 111 -13.03 1.98 8.67
CA LEU A 111 -12.70 2.67 7.43
C LEU A 111 -11.53 3.61 7.68
N LYS A 112 -10.52 3.59 6.83
CA LYS A 112 -9.43 4.55 6.86
C LYS A 112 -9.27 5.18 5.48
N TYR A 113 -9.46 6.48 5.40
CA TYR A 113 -9.10 7.27 4.24
C TYR A 113 -7.76 7.94 4.47
N ARG A 114 -6.91 7.95 3.44
CA ARG A 114 -5.60 8.60 3.48
C ARG A 114 -5.36 9.34 2.17
N THR A 115 -4.96 10.58 2.27
CA THR A 115 -4.43 11.37 1.16
C THR A 115 -2.96 11.71 1.41
N LYS A 116 -2.14 11.72 0.36
CA LYS A 116 -0.73 12.14 0.40
C LYS A 116 -0.44 13.02 -0.80
N LEU A 117 0.08 14.22 -0.54
CA LEU A 117 0.72 15.06 -1.53
C LEU A 117 2.22 14.72 -1.53
N GLN A 118 2.78 14.43 -2.69
CA GLN A 118 4.15 13.94 -2.83
C GLN A 118 4.91 14.77 -3.87
N ARG A 119 6.18 15.04 -3.56
CA ARG A 119 7.14 15.62 -4.49
C ARG A 119 8.33 14.69 -4.60
N SER A 120 8.61 14.22 -5.82
CA SER A 120 9.76 13.36 -6.12
C SER A 120 10.90 14.14 -6.72
N PHE A 121 12.13 13.76 -6.33
CA PHE A 121 13.38 14.33 -6.79
C PHE A 121 14.22 13.20 -7.39
N GLU A 122 14.62 13.34 -8.64
CA GLU A 122 15.50 12.43 -9.36
C GLU A 122 16.53 13.30 -10.09
N LYS A 123 17.80 12.85 -10.11
CA LYS A 123 18.88 13.60 -10.75
C LYS A 123 18.56 13.84 -12.23
N GLU A 124 18.78 15.07 -12.70
CA GLU A 124 18.58 15.47 -14.10
C GLU A 124 17.14 15.39 -14.62
N LYS A 125 16.14 15.20 -13.74
CA LYS A 125 14.74 15.21 -14.13
C LYS A 125 13.96 16.35 -13.47
N THR A 126 12.90 16.77 -14.13
CA THR A 126 11.92 17.69 -13.54
C THR A 126 11.22 17.04 -12.37
N HIS A 127 10.88 17.83 -11.36
CA HIS A 127 10.17 17.35 -10.19
C HIS A 127 8.77 16.82 -10.55
N GLU A 128 8.45 15.64 -10.05
CA GLU A 128 7.12 15.06 -10.21
C GLU A 128 6.28 15.37 -8.96
N TYR A 129 5.05 15.79 -9.18
CA TYR A 129 4.06 15.99 -8.14
C TYR A 129 2.96 14.95 -8.27
N LEU A 130 2.57 14.35 -7.15
CA LEU A 130 1.60 13.27 -7.12
C LEU A 130 0.66 13.43 -5.94
N ILE A 131 -0.64 13.30 -6.18
CA ILE A 131 -1.64 13.11 -5.11
C ILE A 131 -2.02 11.64 -5.08
N ARG A 132 -2.00 11.05 -3.89
CA ARG A 132 -2.42 9.66 -3.67
C ARG A 132 -3.60 9.65 -2.72
N ASN A 133 -4.67 8.99 -3.13
CA ASN A 133 -5.86 8.81 -2.33
C ASN A 133 -6.10 7.32 -2.11
N LYS A 134 -6.16 6.89 -0.84
CA LYS A 134 -6.34 5.50 -0.46
C LYS A 134 -7.50 5.33 0.50
N LEU A 135 -8.42 4.44 0.18
CA LEU A 135 -9.46 3.95 1.07
C LEU A 135 -9.13 2.53 1.52
N ILE A 136 -9.21 2.27 2.82
CA ILE A 136 -8.94 0.97 3.42
C ILE A 136 -10.16 0.58 4.25
N ILE A 137 -10.64 -0.63 4.04
CA ILE A 137 -11.71 -1.28 4.82
C ILE A 137 -11.06 -2.43 5.57
N GLU A 138 -11.11 -2.42 6.91
CA GLU A 138 -10.61 -3.50 7.75
C GLU A 138 -11.78 -4.14 8.49
N TYR A 139 -11.82 -5.46 8.54
CA TYR A 139 -12.78 -6.23 9.33
C TYR A 139 -12.07 -6.90 10.50
N LYS A 140 -12.56 -6.70 11.72
CA LYS A 140 -12.00 -7.34 12.92
C LYS A 140 -12.57 -8.75 13.06
N LEU A 141 -11.94 -9.73 12.40
CA LEU A 141 -12.35 -11.14 12.48
C LEU A 141 -12.12 -11.71 13.88
N SER A 142 -11.02 -11.34 14.53
CA SER A 142 -10.69 -11.68 15.92
C SER A 142 -9.89 -10.56 16.58
N LYS A 143 -9.47 -10.78 17.85
CA LYS A 143 -8.57 -9.81 18.52
C LYS A 143 -7.23 -9.65 17.82
N LYS A 144 -6.78 -10.68 17.07
CA LYS A 144 -5.47 -10.70 16.42
C LYS A 144 -5.53 -10.62 14.90
N ILE A 145 -6.63 -11.01 14.26
CA ILE A 145 -6.72 -11.19 12.81
C ILE A 145 -7.65 -10.14 12.23
N LYS A 146 -7.15 -9.37 11.27
CA LYS A 146 -7.84 -8.26 10.61
C LYS A 146 -7.64 -8.35 9.09
N PRO A 147 -8.52 -9.08 8.36
CA PRO A 147 -8.55 -8.99 6.91
C PRO A 147 -8.88 -7.55 6.48
N PHE A 148 -8.34 -7.16 5.34
CA PHE A 148 -8.57 -5.84 4.79
C PHE A 148 -8.69 -5.87 3.27
N PHE A 149 -9.39 -4.85 2.76
CA PHE A 149 -9.46 -4.51 1.35
C PHE A 149 -9.09 -3.04 1.18
N SER A 150 -8.43 -2.66 0.08
CA SER A 150 -8.17 -1.24 -0.18
C SER A 150 -8.10 -0.92 -1.67
N GLY A 151 -8.54 0.30 -2.01
CA GLY A 151 -8.34 0.92 -3.31
C GLY A 151 -7.45 2.16 -3.16
N GLU A 152 -6.55 2.39 -4.10
CA GLU A 152 -5.66 3.55 -4.13
C GLU A 152 -5.55 4.11 -5.54
N LEU A 153 -5.65 5.44 -5.65
CA LEU A 153 -5.51 6.19 -6.89
C LEU A 153 -4.31 7.11 -6.80
N PHE A 154 -3.58 7.22 -7.91
CA PHE A 154 -2.40 8.05 -8.07
C PHE A 154 -2.67 9.05 -9.18
N HIS A 155 -2.71 10.30 -8.80
CA HIS A 155 -2.99 11.40 -9.71
C HIS A 155 -1.73 12.25 -9.84
N GLN A 156 -1.11 12.23 -11.01
CA GLN A 156 0.05 13.04 -11.34
C GLN A 156 -0.41 14.40 -11.81
N PHE A 157 0.22 15.45 -11.28
CA PHE A 157 0.00 16.81 -11.75
C PHE A 157 1.32 17.52 -11.91
N ASN A 158 1.55 17.99 -13.11
CA ASN A 158 2.66 18.85 -13.47
C ASN A 158 2.07 20.07 -14.20
N THR A 159 2.93 21.08 -14.44
CA THR A 159 2.52 22.33 -15.10
C THR A 159 1.78 22.12 -16.42
N ASN A 160 2.00 21.00 -17.10
CA ASN A 160 1.45 20.71 -18.43
C ASN A 160 0.54 19.46 -18.49
N ASN A 161 0.52 18.62 -17.47
CA ASN A 161 -0.26 17.37 -17.48
C ASN A 161 -0.92 17.13 -16.12
N ASN A 162 -2.21 16.89 -16.17
CA ASN A 162 -3.03 16.53 -15.00
C ASN A 162 -3.77 15.23 -15.34
N GLN A 163 -3.28 14.07 -14.83
CA GLN A 163 -3.75 12.77 -15.27
C GLN A 163 -3.74 11.72 -14.15
N LEU A 164 -4.68 10.79 -14.24
CA LEU A 164 -4.64 9.58 -13.44
C LEU A 164 -3.53 8.68 -14.00
N ASP A 165 -2.51 8.42 -13.20
CA ASP A 165 -1.30 7.69 -13.60
C ASP A 165 -1.37 6.20 -13.25
N GLU A 166 -1.91 5.90 -12.06
CA GLU A 166 -1.92 4.53 -11.54
C GLU A 166 -3.13 4.31 -10.62
N TYR A 167 -3.67 3.09 -10.63
CA TYR A 167 -4.54 2.61 -9.56
C TYR A 167 -4.07 1.27 -9.00
N ARG A 168 -4.41 1.03 -7.72
CA ARG A 168 -4.15 -0.23 -7.03
C ARG A 168 -5.39 -0.71 -6.32
N VAL A 169 -5.65 -2.00 -6.44
CA VAL A 169 -6.62 -2.72 -5.61
C VAL A 169 -5.85 -3.74 -4.80
N SER A 170 -6.04 -3.76 -3.48
CA SER A 170 -5.34 -4.71 -2.64
C SER A 170 -6.25 -5.35 -1.61
N PHE A 171 -5.93 -6.57 -1.28
CA PHE A 171 -6.55 -7.31 -0.17
C PHE A 171 -5.47 -8.10 0.57
N GLY A 172 -5.76 -8.39 1.82
CA GLY A 172 -4.80 -9.09 2.65
C GLY A 172 -5.29 -9.27 4.06
N MET A 173 -4.37 -9.65 4.91
CA MET A 173 -4.62 -9.92 6.31
C MET A 173 -3.50 -9.36 7.18
N ALA A 174 -3.86 -8.60 8.20
CA ALA A 174 -2.96 -8.19 9.27
C ALA A 174 -3.17 -9.10 10.47
N VAL A 175 -2.07 -9.59 11.04
CA VAL A 175 -2.06 -10.46 12.21
C VAL A 175 -1.22 -9.79 13.30
N ASP A 176 -1.88 -9.46 14.42
CA ASP A 176 -1.19 -8.92 15.60
C ASP A 176 -0.49 -10.09 16.34
N LEU A 177 0.80 -9.97 16.53
CA LEU A 177 1.68 -10.94 17.21
C LEU A 177 1.99 -10.49 18.64
N PRO A 178 2.54 -11.39 19.49
CA PRO A 178 3.10 -11.02 20.79
C PRO A 178 4.16 -9.91 20.67
N ARG A 179 4.50 -9.28 21.81
CA ARG A 179 5.56 -8.25 21.91
C ARG A 179 5.33 -7.05 20.99
N LYS A 180 4.07 -6.60 20.85
CA LYS A 180 3.68 -5.42 20.07
C LYS A 180 4.14 -5.48 18.59
N SER A 181 4.22 -6.64 18.01
CA SER A 181 4.57 -6.80 16.60
C SER A 181 3.36 -7.22 15.76
N SER A 182 3.44 -7.02 14.46
CA SER A 182 2.40 -7.44 13.52
C SER A 182 3.00 -7.89 12.20
N ILE A 183 2.36 -8.86 11.57
CA ILE A 183 2.63 -9.29 10.20
C ILE A 183 1.45 -8.90 9.34
N LYS A 184 1.72 -8.41 8.14
CA LYS A 184 0.74 -8.17 7.10
C LYS A 184 1.13 -8.95 5.86
N ILE A 185 0.24 -9.81 5.38
CA ILE A 185 0.37 -10.52 4.11
C ILE A 185 -0.68 -9.92 3.18
N PHE A 186 -0.29 -9.56 1.97
CA PHE A 186 -1.18 -8.89 1.04
C PHE A 186 -0.87 -9.20 -0.42
N TYR A 187 -1.90 -9.04 -1.21
CA TYR A 187 -1.83 -9.05 -2.66
C TYR A 187 -2.32 -7.71 -3.18
N ILE A 188 -1.65 -7.19 -4.22
CA ILE A 188 -2.02 -5.97 -4.93
C ILE A 188 -2.14 -6.28 -6.41
N PHE A 189 -3.27 -5.93 -6.99
CA PHE A 189 -3.40 -5.70 -8.42
C PHE A 189 -3.09 -4.22 -8.68
N LYS A 190 -2.12 -3.97 -9.52
CA LYS A 190 -1.64 -2.64 -9.88
C LYS A 190 -1.75 -2.48 -11.38
N ASN A 191 -2.27 -1.33 -11.81
CA ASN A 191 -2.27 -0.92 -13.20
C ASN A 191 -1.63 0.47 -13.26
N GLU A 192 -0.48 0.57 -13.93
CA GLU A 192 0.32 1.78 -14.00
C GLU A 192 0.49 2.28 -15.43
N ASP A 193 0.94 3.53 -15.56
CA ASP A 193 1.06 4.20 -16.86
C ASP A 193 -0.26 4.22 -17.64
N LEU A 194 -1.35 4.59 -16.99
CA LEU A 194 -2.72 4.54 -17.54
C LEU A 194 -2.91 5.41 -18.78
N THR A 195 -1.97 6.29 -19.07
CA THR A 195 -1.96 7.13 -20.27
C THR A 195 -1.35 6.45 -21.49
N LYS A 196 -0.68 5.32 -21.32
CA LYS A 196 -0.19 4.49 -22.42
C LYS A 196 -1.35 3.78 -23.10
N THR A 197 -1.21 3.49 -24.39
CA THR A 197 -2.18 2.69 -25.15
C THR A 197 -2.37 1.29 -24.55
N ASN A 198 -1.32 0.74 -23.93
CA ASN A 198 -1.35 -0.53 -23.21
C ASN A 198 -0.74 -0.34 -21.82
N PRO A 199 -1.54 -0.01 -20.80
CA PRO A 199 -1.07 0.17 -19.43
C PRO A 199 -0.50 -1.12 -18.83
N ASP A 200 0.54 -1.01 -18.00
CA ASP A 200 1.24 -2.16 -17.39
C ASP A 200 0.40 -2.76 -16.25
N LYS A 201 0.03 -4.03 -16.35
CA LYS A 201 -0.73 -4.78 -15.35
C LYS A 201 0.20 -5.66 -14.53
N ILE A 202 0.28 -5.38 -13.25
CA ILE A 202 1.26 -6.00 -12.36
C ILE A 202 0.58 -6.59 -11.13
N ASN A 203 0.91 -7.83 -10.82
CA ASN A 203 0.56 -8.48 -9.57
C ASN A 203 1.69 -8.28 -8.56
N VAL A 204 1.33 -8.00 -7.31
CA VAL A 204 2.32 -7.88 -6.23
C VAL A 204 1.90 -8.77 -5.07
N PHE A 205 2.80 -9.65 -4.65
CA PHE A 205 2.71 -10.38 -3.40
C PHE A 205 3.55 -9.66 -2.35
N GLY A 206 2.95 -9.35 -1.21
CA GLY A 206 3.62 -8.56 -0.18
C GLY A 206 3.62 -9.19 1.19
N LEU A 207 4.73 -9.00 1.90
CA LEU A 207 4.93 -9.37 3.29
C LEU A 207 5.53 -8.18 4.03
N SER A 208 4.87 -7.73 5.10
CA SER A 208 5.37 -6.64 5.96
C SER A 208 5.39 -7.10 7.40
N TYR A 209 6.49 -6.87 8.07
CA TYR A 209 6.63 -7.07 9.51
C TYR A 209 6.84 -5.71 10.19
N THR A 210 6.06 -5.41 11.22
CA THR A 210 6.18 -4.16 11.97
C THR A 210 6.34 -4.45 13.46
N PHE A 211 7.29 -3.77 14.07
CA PHE A 211 7.58 -3.83 15.50
C PHE A 211 7.32 -2.46 16.15
N LYS A 212 6.57 -2.43 17.27
CA LYS A 212 6.27 -1.23 18.04
C LYS A 212 7.14 -1.17 19.28
N LEU A 213 7.97 -0.13 19.35
CA LEU A 213 8.90 0.14 20.45
C LEU A 213 8.20 0.82 21.64
#